data_01ab50d99ce92f4b3d77fc83c3461ea5
#
_entry.id   01ab50d99ce92f4b3d77fc83c3461ea5
#
_cell.length_a   1.000
_cell.length_b   1.000
_cell.length_c   1.000
_cell.angle_alpha   90.00
_cell.angle_beta   90.00
_cell.angle_gamma   90.00
#
_symmetry.space_group_name_H-M   'P 1'
#
loop_
_entity.id
_entity.type
_entity.pdbx_description
1 polymer ?
#
loop_
_entity_poly.entity_id
_entity_poly.type
_entity_poly.pdbx_seq_one_letter_code
_entity_poly.pdbx_strand_id
1 'polypeptide(L)'
;SKVEGAKILYVPAASYDAYETAWTDVTSQGYALQDINDQQLTDGIYYRASREADWVPTLPATFTALYVRTVGDNAALTASQFNTVITKISAQSAPVTLDLNMAKFEATEFPTGLAGNAKLGTIKFFENTASIAAGAFKGCTALTKATVPTGVEIIGESTFEGCTALASLTLPSSVKTVGDKAFKGCSALVETSLSAIENIGTEAFAGTGLTSAKISATTLGEKSFRDCTELTAITLGSATTIPAEMFAGCTSITTVTIPKSIETIGTSAFDGCSKLATLTLGTGVTTLGDRAFADCGLTALALPDNVTTLGDGAFSNNPNIATLQFGAGLTAISDNAFATNDAIENLTIPKTIVTIGAGSFSDWSKLTKLTISGNTLTSIGSKAFENAALLADVYAEPTTAPAVQADSFSGAGTSVQGSKTFHVASVEAYSSWTTAASGYTMEALGPDYLSEGVYYRATASDTWSSEIPSTFATLYVKTVGDNTVMTTAQMKSVADAVLALAAPATVDFSEVVYESTTFPNSFKSNANLAGIVFPQNVTATASAAFQKTGMTSVTVLKDISYGSNAFDSCASLVSMTVEEGVTEIGNYMFQNTKLTQVTPVSYTHLRAHET
;
A
#
# COMPACT_ATOMS: atom_id res chain seq x y z
N SER A 1 8.15 32.98 53.11
CA SER A 1 7.94 34.12 52.23
C SER A 1 8.13 33.65 50.80
N LYS A 2 7.06 33.66 49.99
CA LYS A 2 7.12 33.42 48.55
C LYS A 2 7.97 34.54 47.95
N VAL A 3 9.07 34.19 47.30
CA VAL A 3 9.80 35.11 46.43
C VAL A 3 8.99 35.17 45.13
N GLU A 4 8.15 36.20 45.00
CA GLU A 4 7.52 36.60 43.74
C GLU A 4 8.57 37.39 42.93
N GLY A 5 9.27 36.68 42.03
CA GLY A 5 10.21 37.21 41.06
C GLY A 5 10.74 36.08 40.19
N ALA A 6 11.00 36.36 38.92
CA ALA A 6 11.60 35.40 38.02
C ALA A 6 12.94 34.89 38.62
N LYS A 7 13.10 33.61 38.77
CA LYS A 7 14.36 33.00 39.22
C LYS A 7 15.33 33.04 38.05
N ILE A 8 16.43 33.77 38.20
CA ILE A 8 17.45 33.92 37.15
C ILE A 8 18.74 33.25 37.60
N LEU A 9 19.32 32.43 36.74
CA LEU A 9 20.61 31.84 36.92
C LEU A 9 21.59 32.44 35.89
N TYR A 10 22.56 33.21 36.37
CA TYR A 10 23.56 33.83 35.52
C TYR A 10 24.69 32.88 35.21
N VAL A 11 24.97 32.66 33.94
CA VAL A 11 26.02 31.75 33.44
C VAL A 11 26.93 32.48 32.43
N PRO A 12 28.23 32.12 32.31
CA PRO A 12 29.07 32.70 31.28
C PRO A 12 28.55 32.45 29.86
N ALA A 13 28.60 33.45 28.98
CA ALA A 13 28.13 33.35 27.61
C ALA A 13 28.73 32.16 26.85
N ALA A 14 30.02 31.92 26.99
CA ALA A 14 30.72 30.82 26.36
C ALA A 14 30.22 29.41 26.75
N SER A 15 29.50 29.32 27.89
CA SER A 15 29.00 28.05 28.42
C SER A 15 27.47 27.92 28.32
N TYR A 16 26.76 28.93 27.76
CA TYR A 16 25.30 29.02 27.79
C TYR A 16 24.62 27.79 27.17
N ASP A 17 25.06 27.32 26.00
CA ASP A 17 24.52 26.13 25.33
C ASP A 17 24.74 24.85 26.14
N ALA A 18 25.91 24.74 26.80
CA ALA A 18 26.21 23.60 27.66
C ALA A 18 25.27 23.57 28.88
N TYR A 19 24.99 24.72 29.46
CA TYR A 19 24.04 24.85 30.59
C TYR A 19 22.58 24.66 30.15
N GLU A 20 22.19 25.23 29.00
CA GLU A 20 20.85 25.07 28.44
C GLU A 20 20.54 23.59 28.15
N THR A 21 21.54 22.87 27.61
CA THR A 21 21.43 21.44 27.28
C THR A 21 21.50 20.54 28.52
N ALA A 22 22.42 20.85 29.45
CA ALA A 22 22.69 19.99 30.62
C ALA A 22 21.68 20.23 31.76
N TRP A 23 21.02 21.39 31.83
CA TRP A 23 20.18 21.80 32.95
C TRP A 23 18.71 22.03 32.57
N THR A 24 18.18 21.19 31.71
CA THR A 24 16.74 21.17 31.38
C THR A 24 15.85 21.11 32.62
N ASP A 25 16.30 20.43 33.68
CA ASP A 25 15.58 20.37 34.97
C ASP A 25 15.52 21.72 35.70
N VAL A 26 16.53 22.57 35.54
CA VAL A 26 16.60 23.89 36.18
C VAL A 26 15.63 24.87 35.50
N THR A 27 15.54 24.82 34.17
CA THR A 27 14.56 25.60 33.39
C THR A 27 13.13 25.11 33.64
N SER A 28 12.93 23.80 33.81
CA SER A 28 11.61 23.23 34.17
C SER A 28 11.14 23.64 35.57
N GLN A 29 12.06 24.06 36.47
CA GLN A 29 11.76 24.62 37.80
C GLN A 29 11.52 26.14 37.78
N GLY A 30 11.43 26.75 36.61
CA GLY A 30 11.14 28.15 36.42
C GLY A 30 12.33 29.10 36.59
N TYR A 31 13.57 28.59 36.44
CA TYR A 31 14.75 29.44 36.33
C TYR A 31 14.99 29.82 34.85
N ALA A 32 15.25 31.09 34.59
CA ALA A 32 15.76 31.58 33.33
C ALA A 32 17.29 31.66 33.40
N LEU A 33 17.98 31.10 32.38
CA LEU A 33 19.42 31.28 32.23
C LEU A 33 19.69 32.66 31.64
N GLN A 34 20.64 33.41 32.23
CA GLN A 34 21.11 34.70 31.71
C GLN A 34 22.62 34.79 31.70
N ASP A 35 23.15 35.52 30.71
CA ASP A 35 24.58 35.83 30.64
C ASP A 35 24.98 36.72 31.82
N ILE A 36 26.07 36.42 32.50
CA ILE A 36 26.56 37.20 33.64
C ILE A 36 26.87 38.67 33.27
N ASN A 37 27.17 38.92 31.98
CA ASN A 37 27.41 40.29 31.48
C ASN A 37 26.13 41.09 31.20
N ASP A 38 24.94 40.46 31.31
CA ASP A 38 23.64 41.07 31.03
C ASP A 38 23.15 42.05 32.13
N GLN A 39 23.79 42.07 33.30
CA GLN A 39 23.31 42.82 34.47
C GLN A 39 23.35 44.36 34.32
N GLN A 40 23.95 44.90 33.24
CA GLN A 40 24.16 46.36 33.06
C GLN A 40 23.47 46.95 31.83
N LEU A 41 22.65 46.16 31.09
CA LEU A 41 21.95 46.67 29.93
C LEU A 41 20.73 47.51 30.35
N THR A 42 20.60 48.70 29.80
CA THR A 42 19.40 49.55 29.91
C THR A 42 18.36 49.15 28.87
N ASP A 43 17.13 49.66 29.00
CA ASP A 43 16.07 49.40 28.03
C ASP A 43 16.52 49.72 26.60
N GLY A 44 16.35 48.76 25.68
CA GLY A 44 16.74 48.91 24.28
C GLY A 44 16.93 47.63 23.52
N ILE A 45 17.53 47.76 22.33
CA ILE A 45 17.85 46.66 21.43
C ILE A 45 19.36 46.54 21.32
N TYR A 46 19.86 45.35 21.51
CA TYR A 46 21.28 45.04 21.52
C TYR A 46 21.61 43.91 20.54
N TYR A 47 22.84 43.98 20.03
CA TYR A 47 23.38 43.05 19.06
C TYR A 47 24.74 42.53 19.51
N ARG A 48 25.09 41.30 19.16
CA ARG A 48 26.46 40.78 19.28
C ARG A 48 26.81 39.84 18.15
N ALA A 49 28.07 39.82 17.73
CA ALA A 49 28.55 39.05 16.57
C ALA A 49 28.99 37.63 16.92
N SER A 50 29.13 37.29 18.20
CA SER A 50 29.37 35.95 18.73
C SER A 50 28.77 35.84 20.14
N ARG A 51 28.76 34.62 20.70
CA ARG A 51 28.24 34.40 22.07
C ARG A 51 29.12 35.04 23.15
N GLU A 52 30.42 35.14 22.85
CA GLU A 52 31.43 35.71 23.77
C GLU A 52 31.58 37.22 23.63
N ALA A 53 31.02 37.81 22.56
CA ALA A 53 31.09 39.26 22.36
C ALA A 53 30.15 40.02 23.29
N ASP A 54 30.53 41.24 23.67
CA ASP A 54 29.68 42.16 24.44
C ASP A 54 28.44 42.57 23.63
N TRP A 55 27.36 42.81 24.34
CA TRP A 55 26.16 43.39 23.76
C TRP A 55 26.36 44.87 23.44
N VAL A 56 26.12 45.24 22.19
CA VAL A 56 26.27 46.64 21.72
C VAL A 56 24.96 47.13 21.08
N PRO A 57 24.63 48.44 21.24
CA PRO A 57 23.40 49.00 20.67
C PRO A 57 23.48 49.21 19.15
N THR A 58 24.64 49.00 18.55
CA THR A 58 24.87 49.15 17.10
C THR A 58 25.05 47.82 16.42
N LEU A 59 24.42 47.66 15.26
CA LEU A 59 24.48 46.41 14.48
C LEU A 59 25.91 46.19 13.94
N PRO A 60 26.58 45.06 14.22
CA PRO A 60 27.92 44.76 13.74
C PRO A 60 28.01 44.77 12.19
N ALA A 61 29.15 45.16 11.65
CA ALA A 61 29.35 45.21 10.20
C ALA A 61 29.54 43.81 9.58
N THR A 62 30.26 42.92 10.28
CA THR A 62 30.56 41.54 9.85
C THR A 62 30.32 40.57 11.00
N PHE A 63 29.80 39.42 10.68
CA PHE A 63 29.50 38.34 11.64
C PHE A 63 29.26 37.00 10.92
N THR A 64 29.50 35.91 11.62
CA THR A 64 29.10 34.55 11.21
C THR A 64 27.85 34.11 11.95
N ALA A 65 27.59 34.73 13.12
CA ALA A 65 26.34 34.60 13.86
C ALA A 65 25.94 36.01 14.37
N LEU A 66 24.66 36.30 14.28
CA LEU A 66 24.09 37.53 14.84
C LEU A 66 23.06 37.16 15.89
N TYR A 67 23.32 37.60 17.12
CA TYR A 67 22.40 37.48 18.24
C TYR A 67 21.74 38.82 18.46
N VAL A 68 20.43 38.82 18.64
CA VAL A 68 19.64 40.01 18.88
C VAL A 68 18.89 39.85 20.20
N ARG A 69 18.87 40.92 20.99
CA ARG A 69 18.22 40.96 22.30
C ARG A 69 17.43 42.25 22.49
N THR A 70 16.24 42.15 23.08
CA THR A 70 15.49 43.27 23.59
C THR A 70 15.55 43.29 25.12
N VAL A 71 15.77 44.43 25.72
CA VAL A 71 15.82 44.64 27.19
C VAL A 71 14.79 45.69 27.56
N GLY A 72 13.97 45.42 28.60
CA GLY A 72 12.87 46.24 29.03
C GLY A 72 11.50 45.75 28.59
N ASP A 73 10.47 46.02 29.39
CA ASP A 73 9.12 45.43 29.20
C ASP A 73 8.45 45.82 27.87
N ASN A 74 8.80 46.96 27.32
CA ASN A 74 8.24 47.51 26.07
C ASN A 74 9.23 47.47 24.90
N ALA A 75 10.41 46.87 25.06
CA ALA A 75 11.40 46.81 24.00
C ALA A 75 11.06 45.69 23.02
N ALA A 76 10.82 46.04 21.74
CA ALA A 76 10.60 45.14 20.64
C ALA A 76 11.26 45.66 19.35
N LEU A 77 11.74 44.79 18.46
CA LEU A 77 12.17 45.23 17.13
C LEU A 77 10.96 45.66 16.32
N THR A 78 11.08 46.79 15.66
CA THR A 78 10.14 47.23 14.63
C THR A 78 10.47 46.58 13.30
N ALA A 79 9.51 46.53 12.37
CA ALA A 79 9.74 46.02 11.00
C ALA A 79 10.92 46.76 10.31
N SER A 80 11.07 48.07 10.52
CA SER A 80 12.19 48.84 9.95
C SER A 80 13.56 48.42 10.49
N GLN A 81 13.66 48.17 11.79
CA GLN A 81 14.89 47.67 12.42
C GLN A 81 15.21 46.27 11.98
N PHE A 82 14.21 45.39 11.87
CA PHE A 82 14.39 44.05 11.36
C PHE A 82 14.84 44.03 9.89
N ASN A 83 14.29 44.89 9.03
CA ASN A 83 14.76 45.08 7.66
C ASN A 83 16.24 45.52 7.58
N THR A 84 16.69 46.33 8.56
CA THR A 84 18.10 46.69 8.67
C THR A 84 18.97 45.48 9.01
N VAL A 85 18.51 44.59 9.91
CA VAL A 85 19.17 43.33 10.21
C VAL A 85 19.26 42.45 8.95
N ILE A 86 18.16 42.32 8.20
CA ILE A 86 18.10 41.53 6.95
C ILE A 86 19.09 42.06 5.93
N THR A 87 19.16 43.36 5.73
CA THR A 87 20.11 44.01 4.82
C THR A 87 21.54 43.68 5.20
N LYS A 88 21.88 43.70 6.48
CA LYS A 88 23.21 43.33 6.98
C LYS A 88 23.52 41.84 6.77
N ILE A 89 22.55 40.93 6.96
CA ILE A 89 22.72 39.51 6.66
C ILE A 89 23.02 39.32 5.19
N SER A 90 22.25 39.96 4.30
CA SER A 90 22.42 39.86 2.85
C SER A 90 23.80 40.34 2.36
N ALA A 91 24.45 41.24 3.09
CA ALA A 91 25.76 41.79 2.78
C ALA A 91 26.93 40.90 3.25
N GLN A 92 26.67 39.81 3.99
CA GLN A 92 27.73 38.91 4.46
C GLN A 92 28.30 38.07 3.32
N SER A 93 29.60 37.71 3.42
CA SER A 93 30.27 36.89 2.42
C SER A 93 29.85 35.42 2.45
N ALA A 94 29.48 34.90 3.61
CA ALA A 94 29.06 33.50 3.87
C ALA A 94 27.70 33.44 4.58
N PRO A 95 27.04 32.27 4.58
CA PRO A 95 25.83 32.07 5.36
C PRO A 95 26.04 32.27 6.86
N VAL A 96 25.02 32.86 7.52
CA VAL A 96 25.09 33.25 8.93
C VAL A 96 23.98 32.62 9.76
N THR A 97 24.22 32.50 11.07
CA THR A 97 23.18 32.19 12.05
C THR A 97 22.52 33.51 12.50
N LEU A 98 21.19 33.54 12.44
CA LEU A 98 20.37 34.60 13.05
C LEU A 98 19.65 34.03 14.28
N ASP A 99 20.03 34.51 15.45
CA ASP A 99 19.44 34.11 16.73
C ASP A 99 18.61 35.25 17.33
N LEU A 100 17.29 35.10 17.31
CA LEU A 100 16.32 36.09 17.80
C LEU A 100 15.62 35.64 19.08
N ASN A 101 16.03 34.50 19.67
CA ASN A 101 15.29 33.91 20.80
C ASN A 101 15.31 34.70 22.11
N MET A 102 16.11 35.77 22.15
CA MET A 102 16.16 36.74 23.27
C MET A 102 15.57 38.10 22.88
N ALA A 103 14.91 38.20 21.73
CA ALA A 103 14.31 39.40 21.24
C ALA A 103 12.80 39.24 21.02
N LYS A 104 12.05 40.32 21.25
CA LYS A 104 10.64 40.43 20.87
C LYS A 104 10.52 41.22 19.57
N PHE A 105 9.54 40.87 18.77
CA PHE A 105 9.12 41.64 17.61
C PHE A 105 7.84 42.43 17.93
N GLU A 106 7.60 43.56 17.26
CA GLU A 106 6.42 44.40 17.46
C GLU A 106 5.08 43.70 17.20
N ALA A 107 5.12 42.56 16.47
CA ALA A 107 4.00 41.66 16.23
C ALA A 107 4.32 40.26 16.70
N THR A 108 3.31 39.41 16.86
CA THR A 108 3.47 37.99 17.17
C THR A 108 3.63 37.13 15.91
N GLU A 109 3.42 37.69 14.73
CA GLU A 109 3.67 37.04 13.45
C GLU A 109 5.11 37.32 12.99
N PHE A 110 5.86 36.24 12.66
CA PHE A 110 7.20 36.39 12.09
C PHE A 110 7.08 36.87 10.62
N PRO A 111 7.77 37.98 10.24
CA PRO A 111 7.53 38.68 8.97
C PRO A 111 8.21 38.02 7.75
N THR A 112 7.82 38.46 6.53
CA THR A 112 8.28 37.91 5.24
C THR A 112 9.65 38.41 4.77
N GLY A 113 10.27 39.35 5.44
CA GLY A 113 11.45 40.09 4.94
C GLY A 113 12.68 39.23 4.61
N LEU A 114 12.77 38.00 5.09
CA LEU A 114 13.88 37.08 4.81
C LEU A 114 13.72 36.28 3.50
N ALA A 115 12.58 36.36 2.83
CA ALA A 115 12.39 35.65 1.57
C ALA A 115 13.51 35.94 0.55
N GLY A 116 14.04 34.90 -0.09
CA GLY A 116 15.15 34.98 -1.05
C GLY A 116 16.53 35.27 -0.45
N ASN A 117 16.66 35.30 0.88
CA ASN A 117 17.95 35.58 1.50
C ASN A 117 18.90 34.39 1.40
N ALA A 118 19.86 34.46 0.49
CA ALA A 118 20.86 33.41 0.23
C ALA A 118 22.00 33.38 1.28
N LYS A 119 21.95 34.21 2.31
CA LYS A 119 22.95 34.29 3.39
C LYS A 119 22.40 33.90 4.76
N LEU A 120 21.13 33.57 4.86
CA LEU A 120 20.55 33.01 6.08
C LEU A 120 20.89 31.52 6.16
N GLY A 121 21.77 31.11 7.08
CA GLY A 121 22.17 29.73 7.29
C GLY A 121 21.39 28.98 8.37
N THR A 122 21.07 29.68 9.46
CA THR A 122 20.27 29.15 10.58
C THR A 122 19.38 30.25 11.15
N ILE A 123 18.16 29.90 11.57
CA ILE A 123 17.23 30.80 12.23
C ILE A 123 16.80 30.23 13.59
N LYS A 124 16.80 31.09 14.62
CA LYS A 124 16.02 30.96 15.83
C LYS A 124 15.07 32.14 15.91
N PHE A 125 13.79 31.86 16.09
CA PHE A 125 12.70 32.84 16.02
C PHE A 125 12.66 33.78 17.23
N PHE A 126 11.92 34.88 17.13
CA PHE A 126 11.61 35.78 18.24
C PHE A 126 10.91 35.04 19.38
N GLU A 127 11.17 35.46 20.62
CA GLU A 127 10.56 34.89 21.83
C GLU A 127 9.02 34.90 21.79
N ASN A 128 8.43 35.94 21.19
CA ASN A 128 6.98 36.14 21.11
C ASN A 128 6.36 35.62 19.80
N THR A 129 7.06 34.80 19.00
CA THR A 129 6.52 34.28 17.71
C THR A 129 5.39 33.29 17.98
N ALA A 130 4.18 33.64 17.55
CA ALA A 130 2.99 32.79 17.61
C ALA A 130 2.54 32.29 16.22
N SER A 131 2.94 33.00 15.15
CA SER A 131 2.70 32.58 13.76
C SER A 131 3.87 32.96 12.84
N ILE A 132 3.94 32.37 11.67
CA ILE A 132 4.96 32.67 10.65
C ILE A 132 4.21 33.07 9.38
N ALA A 133 4.54 34.26 8.85
CA ALA A 133 3.90 34.76 7.64
C ALA A 133 4.15 33.86 6.44
N ALA A 134 3.19 33.77 5.54
CA ALA A 134 3.33 33.03 4.29
C ALA A 134 4.58 33.50 3.52
N GLY A 135 5.36 32.53 3.01
CA GLY A 135 6.60 32.80 2.25
C GLY A 135 7.74 33.40 3.07
N ALA A 136 7.69 33.44 4.40
CA ALA A 136 8.69 34.14 5.23
C ALA A 136 10.16 33.76 4.92
N PHE A 137 10.41 32.52 4.54
CA PHE A 137 11.74 31.99 4.19
C PHE A 137 11.79 31.44 2.76
N LYS A 138 10.78 31.74 1.92
CA LYS A 138 10.75 31.26 0.53
C LYS A 138 12.05 31.59 -0.18
N GLY A 139 12.70 30.58 -0.76
CA GLY A 139 13.96 30.74 -1.51
C GLY A 139 15.19 31.03 -0.67
N CYS A 140 15.18 30.80 0.65
CA CYS A 140 16.39 30.89 1.49
C CYS A 140 17.28 29.66 1.24
N THR A 141 17.98 29.64 0.12
CA THR A 141 18.73 28.47 -0.38
C THR A 141 19.91 28.04 0.50
N ALA A 142 20.42 28.92 1.37
CA ALA A 142 21.47 28.60 2.34
C ALA A 142 20.96 28.17 3.71
N LEU A 143 19.64 28.23 3.96
CA LEU A 143 19.06 27.88 5.25
C LEU A 143 19.17 26.38 5.48
N THR A 144 20.00 25.97 6.46
CA THR A 144 20.27 24.57 6.79
C THR A 144 19.46 24.07 7.98
N LYS A 145 19.08 24.99 8.89
CA LYS A 145 18.38 24.64 10.13
C LYS A 145 17.34 25.68 10.53
N ALA A 146 16.15 25.20 10.90
CA ALA A 146 15.10 26.00 11.51
C ALA A 146 14.46 25.21 12.66
N THR A 147 14.19 25.92 13.79
CA THR A 147 13.46 25.35 14.94
C THR A 147 12.20 26.19 15.14
N VAL A 148 11.04 25.63 14.79
CA VAL A 148 9.75 26.32 14.90
C VAL A 148 9.36 26.43 16.37
N PRO A 149 8.92 27.62 16.84
CA PRO A 149 8.52 27.81 18.24
C PRO A 149 7.27 26.99 18.63
N THR A 150 7.19 26.63 19.90
CA THR A 150 6.12 25.79 20.47
C THR A 150 4.73 26.43 20.46
N GLY A 151 4.61 27.72 20.19
CA GLY A 151 3.32 28.44 20.06
C GLY A 151 2.75 28.42 18.63
N VAL A 152 3.53 28.01 17.65
CA VAL A 152 3.10 28.01 16.24
C VAL A 152 2.20 26.83 15.97
N GLU A 153 1.00 27.06 15.43
CA GLU A 153 0.01 26.05 15.08
C GLU A 153 -0.05 25.77 13.57
N ILE A 154 0.35 26.76 12.75
CA ILE A 154 0.26 26.69 11.28
C ILE A 154 1.62 27.05 10.67
N ILE A 155 2.12 26.21 9.81
CA ILE A 155 3.15 26.57 8.82
C ILE A 155 2.41 27.05 7.58
N GLY A 156 2.49 28.33 7.27
CA GLY A 156 1.73 28.98 6.20
C GLY A 156 2.16 28.54 4.80
N GLU A 157 1.42 29.04 3.80
CA GLU A 157 1.73 28.80 2.37
C GLU A 157 3.18 29.21 2.06
N SER A 158 3.89 28.39 1.29
CA SER A 158 5.24 28.66 0.76
C SER A 158 6.29 29.07 1.81
N THR A 159 6.05 28.86 3.11
CA THR A 159 6.91 29.39 4.20
C THR A 159 8.38 29.04 4.00
N PHE A 160 8.72 27.80 3.63
CA PHE A 160 10.08 27.34 3.36
C PHE A 160 10.26 26.86 1.91
N GLU A 161 9.38 27.25 0.98
CA GLU A 161 9.47 26.85 -0.42
C GLU A 161 10.85 27.18 -1.00
N GLY A 162 11.51 26.17 -1.59
CA GLY A 162 12.82 26.36 -2.22
C GLY A 162 14.00 26.53 -1.24
N CYS A 163 13.83 26.20 0.04
CA CYS A 163 14.95 26.13 0.99
C CYS A 163 15.74 24.84 0.76
N THR A 164 16.48 24.79 -0.35
CA THR A 164 17.14 23.56 -0.85
C THR A 164 18.19 22.96 0.09
N ALA A 165 18.79 23.77 0.97
CA ALA A 165 19.77 23.31 1.95
C ALA A 165 19.16 22.94 3.32
N LEU A 166 17.82 23.08 3.51
CA LEU A 166 17.17 22.85 4.81
C LEU A 166 17.20 21.35 5.15
N ALA A 167 18.20 20.96 5.93
CA ALA A 167 18.42 19.58 6.34
C ALA A 167 17.82 19.24 7.72
N SER A 168 17.72 20.25 8.60
CA SER A 168 17.23 20.09 9.96
C SER A 168 16.04 21.00 10.24
N LEU A 169 14.87 20.40 10.40
CA LEU A 169 13.63 21.09 10.75
C LEU A 169 13.01 20.44 11.98
N THR A 170 12.77 21.24 13.02
CA THR A 170 12.01 20.79 14.19
C THR A 170 10.63 21.42 14.17
N LEU A 171 9.59 20.60 14.01
CA LEU A 171 8.18 20.99 14.14
C LEU A 171 7.68 20.59 15.54
N PRO A 172 7.21 21.52 16.35
CA PRO A 172 6.61 21.21 17.66
C PRO A 172 5.24 20.53 17.48
N SER A 173 4.77 19.82 18.49
CA SER A 173 3.45 19.17 18.49
C SER A 173 2.26 20.13 18.43
N SER A 174 2.49 21.42 18.62
CA SER A 174 1.49 22.47 18.43
C SER A 174 1.12 22.66 16.95
N VAL A 175 2.03 22.36 16.00
CA VAL A 175 1.76 22.51 14.57
C VAL A 175 0.73 21.46 14.14
N LYS A 176 -0.43 21.92 13.69
CA LYS A 176 -1.56 21.12 13.21
C LYS A 176 -1.76 21.21 11.70
N THR A 177 -1.31 22.30 11.10
CA THR A 177 -1.50 22.54 9.66
C THR A 177 -0.18 22.90 8.99
N VAL A 178 0.08 22.22 7.88
CA VAL A 178 1.12 22.55 6.91
C VAL A 178 0.44 23.01 5.63
N GLY A 179 0.59 24.29 5.30
CA GLY A 179 -0.06 24.94 4.16
C GLY A 179 0.51 24.53 2.81
N ASP A 180 -0.09 25.06 1.76
CA ASP A 180 0.30 24.77 0.37
C ASP A 180 1.77 25.15 0.13
N LYS A 181 2.51 24.26 -0.52
CA LYS A 181 3.93 24.46 -0.90
C LYS A 181 4.87 24.77 0.27
N ALA A 182 4.44 24.57 1.52
CA ALA A 182 5.18 25.04 2.70
C ALA A 182 6.65 24.58 2.71
N PHE A 183 6.96 23.37 2.24
CA PHE A 183 8.30 22.78 2.12
C PHE A 183 8.65 22.33 0.71
N LYS A 184 7.90 22.81 -0.31
CA LYS A 184 8.16 22.43 -1.71
C LYS A 184 9.60 22.72 -2.10
N GLY A 185 10.31 21.70 -2.61
CA GLY A 185 11.69 21.80 -3.07
C GLY A 185 12.73 21.88 -1.96
N CYS A 186 12.40 21.56 -0.70
CA CYS A 186 13.39 21.39 0.38
C CYS A 186 14.12 20.05 0.20
N SER A 187 14.96 19.95 -0.80
CA SER A 187 15.58 18.68 -1.23
C SER A 187 16.56 18.06 -0.21
N ALA A 188 17.11 18.87 0.70
CA ALA A 188 17.95 18.37 1.79
C ALA A 188 17.15 17.89 3.02
N LEU A 189 15.81 18.08 3.08
CA LEU A 189 14.99 17.67 4.20
C LEU A 189 14.70 16.18 4.12
N VAL A 190 15.45 15.38 4.91
CA VAL A 190 15.39 13.91 4.89
C VAL A 190 14.42 13.32 5.91
N GLU A 191 14.09 14.09 6.95
CA GLU A 191 13.15 13.66 7.99
C GLU A 191 12.42 14.85 8.61
N THR A 192 11.16 14.65 9.01
CA THR A 192 10.39 15.56 9.84
C THR A 192 9.24 14.82 10.50
N SER A 193 8.76 15.30 11.65
CA SER A 193 7.62 14.68 12.34
C SER A 193 6.30 15.15 11.74
N LEU A 194 5.51 14.22 11.21
CA LEU A 194 4.16 14.47 10.70
C LEU A 194 3.06 13.94 11.64
N SER A 195 3.41 13.38 12.79
CA SER A 195 2.47 12.66 13.67
C SER A 195 1.42 13.56 14.35
N ALA A 196 1.71 14.86 14.50
CA ALA A 196 0.80 15.82 15.09
C ALA A 196 0.00 16.62 14.04
N ILE A 197 0.35 16.47 12.75
CA ILE A 197 -0.25 17.24 11.65
C ILE A 197 -1.63 16.65 11.32
N GLU A 198 -2.63 17.51 11.24
CA GLU A 198 -4.02 17.19 10.94
C GLU A 198 -4.37 17.54 9.48
N ASN A 199 -3.73 18.59 8.93
CA ASN A 199 -3.96 19.10 7.58
C ASN A 199 -2.63 19.29 6.84
N ILE A 200 -2.53 18.70 5.65
CA ILE A 200 -1.39 18.86 4.73
C ILE A 200 -1.92 19.47 3.43
N GLY A 201 -1.39 20.62 3.05
CA GLY A 201 -1.78 21.38 1.87
C GLY A 201 -1.25 20.81 0.55
N THR A 202 -1.69 21.40 -0.55
CA THR A 202 -1.27 21.08 -1.91
C THR A 202 0.24 21.31 -2.07
N GLU A 203 0.95 20.34 -2.68
CA GLU A 203 2.40 20.40 -2.90
C GLU A 203 3.24 20.65 -1.61
N ALA A 204 2.69 20.44 -0.42
CA ALA A 204 3.31 20.87 0.84
C ALA A 204 4.74 20.33 1.05
N PHE A 205 5.02 19.10 0.64
CA PHE A 205 6.33 18.44 0.72
C PHE A 205 6.84 17.98 -0.65
N ALA A 206 6.30 18.53 -1.75
CA ALA A 206 6.73 18.12 -3.09
C ALA A 206 8.22 18.38 -3.33
N GLY A 207 8.94 17.38 -3.87
CA GLY A 207 10.37 17.46 -4.15
C GLY A 207 11.26 17.58 -2.90
N THR A 208 10.80 17.09 -1.75
CA THR A 208 11.64 16.96 -0.55
C THR A 208 12.50 15.69 -0.59
N GLY A 209 13.58 15.68 0.19
CA GLY A 209 14.45 14.51 0.38
C GLY A 209 13.95 13.51 1.42
N LEU A 210 12.68 13.58 1.84
CA LEU A 210 12.12 12.69 2.87
C LEU A 210 12.30 11.22 2.51
N THR A 211 12.82 10.45 3.46
CA THR A 211 13.03 9.00 3.30
C THR A 211 11.84 8.19 3.82
N SER A 212 11.05 8.77 4.71
CA SER A 212 9.83 8.15 5.25
C SER A 212 8.76 9.20 5.56
N ALA A 213 7.49 8.80 5.46
CA ALA A 213 6.36 9.64 5.81
C ALA A 213 5.31 8.86 6.61
N LYS A 214 5.21 9.17 7.92
CA LYS A 214 4.12 8.67 8.78
C LYS A 214 3.02 9.73 8.84
N ILE A 215 2.02 9.59 8.00
CA ILE A 215 0.97 10.58 7.78
C ILE A 215 -0.22 10.26 8.69
N SER A 216 -0.48 11.11 9.68
CA SER A 216 -1.66 11.02 10.57
C SER A 216 -2.78 11.98 10.14
N ALA A 217 -2.49 12.89 9.21
CA ALA A 217 -3.43 13.89 8.72
C ALA A 217 -4.68 13.24 8.09
N THR A 218 -5.83 13.85 8.34
CA THR A 218 -7.11 13.47 7.76
C THR A 218 -7.43 14.29 6.51
N THR A 219 -6.90 15.50 6.40
CA THR A 219 -7.00 16.35 5.21
C THR A 219 -5.67 16.34 4.49
N LEU A 220 -5.69 15.87 3.25
CA LEU A 220 -4.50 15.73 2.41
C LEU A 220 -4.69 16.55 1.12
N GLY A 221 -3.70 17.34 0.76
CA GLY A 221 -3.66 18.11 -0.48
C GLY A 221 -3.12 17.29 -1.66
N GLU A 222 -3.54 17.66 -2.86
CA GLU A 222 -2.98 17.11 -4.10
C GLU A 222 -1.47 17.35 -4.17
N LYS A 223 -0.75 16.41 -4.79
CA LYS A 223 0.71 16.54 -5.03
C LYS A 223 1.55 16.71 -3.76
N SER A 224 0.97 16.47 -2.57
CA SER A 224 1.61 16.86 -1.31
C SER A 224 2.98 16.20 -1.06
N PHE A 225 3.26 15.05 -1.64
CA PHE A 225 4.56 14.36 -1.61
C PHE A 225 5.08 14.02 -3.02
N ARG A 226 4.59 14.73 -4.05
CA ARG A 226 5.02 14.51 -5.43
C ARG A 226 6.54 14.68 -5.57
N ASP A 227 7.16 13.82 -6.38
CA ASP A 227 8.60 13.86 -6.69
C ASP A 227 9.52 13.73 -5.46
N CYS A 228 9.04 13.13 -4.35
CA CYS A 228 9.88 12.73 -3.22
C CYS A 228 10.67 11.46 -3.59
N THR A 229 11.71 11.60 -4.40
CA THR A 229 12.43 10.47 -5.01
C THR A 229 13.17 9.57 -4.02
N GLU A 230 13.49 10.07 -2.83
CA GLU A 230 14.16 9.32 -1.75
C GLU A 230 13.17 8.61 -0.81
N LEU A 231 11.85 8.82 -0.99
CA LEU A 231 10.82 8.26 -0.13
C LEU A 231 10.71 6.74 -0.34
N THR A 232 11.03 5.97 0.70
CA THR A 232 11.01 4.49 0.67
C THR A 232 9.86 3.89 1.45
N ALA A 233 9.37 4.58 2.48
CA ALA A 233 8.33 4.08 3.38
C ALA A 233 7.24 5.13 3.61
N ILE A 234 5.99 4.72 3.43
CA ILE A 234 4.81 5.52 3.76
C ILE A 234 3.91 4.75 4.72
N THR A 235 3.30 5.47 5.65
CA THR A 235 2.22 4.94 6.50
C THR A 235 1.07 5.94 6.43
N LEU A 236 -0.08 5.47 6.00
CA LEU A 236 -1.31 6.26 5.92
C LEU A 236 -2.14 6.04 7.18
N GLY A 237 -2.65 7.12 7.77
CA GLY A 237 -3.51 7.08 8.95
C GLY A 237 -4.98 6.84 8.62
N SER A 238 -5.85 7.71 9.11
CA SER A 238 -7.32 7.58 9.04
C SER A 238 -7.98 8.38 7.91
N ALA A 239 -7.20 8.90 6.96
CA ALA A 239 -7.77 9.54 5.77
C ALA A 239 -8.64 8.55 4.99
N THR A 240 -9.65 9.06 4.29
CA THR A 240 -10.54 8.26 3.43
C THR A 240 -10.17 8.36 1.94
N THR A 241 -9.33 9.32 1.59
CA THR A 241 -8.93 9.57 0.20
C THR A 241 -7.42 9.80 0.11
N ILE A 242 -6.78 9.23 -0.90
CA ILE A 242 -5.45 9.62 -1.37
C ILE A 242 -5.68 10.58 -2.54
N PRO A 243 -5.30 11.87 -2.41
CA PRO A 243 -5.53 12.87 -3.46
C PRO A 243 -4.77 12.60 -4.75
N ALA A 244 -5.15 13.35 -5.79
CA ALA A 244 -4.47 13.29 -7.09
C ALA A 244 -2.97 13.61 -6.96
N GLU A 245 -2.15 12.82 -7.67
CA GLU A 245 -0.70 12.96 -7.77
C GLU A 245 0.04 13.00 -6.41
N MET A 246 -0.59 12.55 -5.32
CA MET A 246 -0.01 12.70 -3.96
C MET A 246 1.41 12.14 -3.85
N PHE A 247 1.68 10.98 -4.42
CA PHE A 247 2.98 10.30 -4.42
C PHE A 247 3.54 10.10 -5.84
N ALA A 248 3.03 10.84 -6.83
CA ALA A 248 3.53 10.73 -8.19
C ALA A 248 5.05 11.00 -8.24
N GLY A 249 5.79 10.17 -8.97
CA GLY A 249 7.25 10.30 -9.09
C GLY A 249 8.06 9.90 -7.85
N CYS A 250 7.47 9.25 -6.85
CA CYS A 250 8.19 8.70 -5.69
C CYS A 250 8.91 7.40 -6.06
N THR A 251 9.98 7.51 -6.82
CA THR A 251 10.66 6.38 -7.48
C THR A 251 11.36 5.39 -6.56
N SER A 252 11.50 5.67 -5.26
CA SER A 252 12.14 4.76 -4.29
C SER A 252 11.17 3.95 -3.44
N ILE A 253 9.86 4.19 -3.52
CA ILE A 253 8.86 3.36 -2.85
C ILE A 253 8.85 1.96 -3.49
N THR A 254 9.00 0.90 -2.67
CA THR A 254 8.99 -0.49 -3.14
C THR A 254 7.72 -1.25 -2.74
N THR A 255 7.09 -0.85 -1.65
CA THR A 255 5.90 -1.51 -1.10
C THR A 255 4.91 -0.46 -0.62
N VAL A 256 3.63 -0.65 -0.94
CA VAL A 256 2.52 0.17 -0.46
C VAL A 256 1.43 -0.73 0.10
N THR A 257 0.99 -0.43 1.32
CA THR A 257 -0.22 -1.02 1.91
C THR A 257 -1.24 0.08 2.12
N ILE A 258 -2.34 0.02 1.38
CA ILE A 258 -3.48 0.93 1.50
C ILE A 258 -4.38 0.44 2.64
N PRO A 259 -4.60 1.24 3.70
CA PRO A 259 -5.45 0.83 4.81
C PRO A 259 -6.93 0.76 4.41
N LYS A 260 -7.71 0.01 5.17
CA LYS A 260 -9.16 -0.16 4.95
C LYS A 260 -9.98 1.13 5.06
N SER A 261 -9.42 2.19 5.64
CA SER A 261 -10.06 3.50 5.75
C SER A 261 -10.12 4.25 4.42
N ILE A 262 -9.22 3.93 3.47
CA ILE A 262 -9.17 4.58 2.16
C ILE A 262 -10.27 4.00 1.27
N GLU A 263 -11.11 4.86 0.74
CA GLU A 263 -12.20 4.55 -0.19
C GLU A 263 -11.84 4.94 -1.63
N THR A 264 -11.10 6.04 -1.79
CA THR A 264 -10.73 6.59 -3.11
C THR A 264 -9.23 6.81 -3.22
N ILE A 265 -8.64 6.36 -4.32
CA ILE A 265 -7.29 6.67 -4.75
C ILE A 265 -7.40 7.56 -5.98
N GLY A 266 -6.91 8.80 -5.90
CA GLY A 266 -7.06 9.83 -6.92
C GLY A 266 -6.24 9.59 -8.18
N THR A 267 -6.50 10.41 -9.19
CA THR A 267 -5.78 10.41 -10.47
C THR A 267 -4.28 10.53 -10.27
N SER A 268 -3.51 9.65 -10.92
CA SER A 268 -2.04 9.61 -10.88
C SER A 268 -1.44 9.55 -9.47
N ALA A 269 -2.16 9.06 -8.47
CA ALA A 269 -1.75 9.14 -7.07
C ALA A 269 -0.36 8.50 -6.81
N PHE A 270 0.00 7.45 -7.53
CA PHE A 270 1.30 6.75 -7.48
C PHE A 270 1.94 6.62 -8.87
N ASP A 271 1.53 7.46 -9.82
CA ASP A 271 2.06 7.45 -11.19
C ASP A 271 3.59 7.65 -11.18
N GLY A 272 4.31 6.79 -11.91
CA GLY A 272 5.78 6.86 -11.97
C GLY A 272 6.52 6.36 -10.72
N CYS A 273 5.85 5.66 -9.79
CA CYS A 273 6.53 4.96 -8.69
C CYS A 273 7.26 3.70 -9.20
N SER A 274 8.28 3.88 -10.01
CA SER A 274 8.90 2.83 -10.85
C SER A 274 9.48 1.63 -10.10
N LYS A 275 9.78 1.76 -8.79
CA LYS A 275 10.24 0.64 -7.95
C LYS A 275 9.12 0.00 -7.14
N LEU A 276 7.87 0.49 -7.21
CA LEU A 276 6.74 -0.09 -6.48
C LEU A 276 6.40 -1.48 -7.03
N ALA A 277 6.92 -2.51 -6.38
CA ALA A 277 6.75 -3.90 -6.77
C ALA A 277 5.57 -4.59 -6.06
N THR A 278 5.28 -4.18 -4.83
CA THR A 278 4.24 -4.81 -3.99
C THR A 278 3.17 -3.79 -3.61
N LEU A 279 1.94 -4.05 -4.02
CA LEU A 279 0.76 -3.27 -3.69
C LEU A 279 -0.27 -4.15 -2.97
N THR A 280 -0.70 -3.72 -1.79
CA THR A 280 -1.85 -4.31 -1.10
C THR A 280 -2.94 -3.26 -0.98
N LEU A 281 -4.06 -3.48 -1.64
CA LEU A 281 -5.24 -2.63 -1.55
C LEU A 281 -6.11 -3.06 -0.38
N GLY A 282 -6.48 -2.10 0.48
CA GLY A 282 -7.42 -2.35 1.58
C GLY A 282 -8.84 -2.60 1.07
N THR A 283 -9.62 -3.36 1.84
CA THR A 283 -11.01 -3.72 1.50
C THR A 283 -11.99 -2.54 1.47
N GLY A 284 -11.57 -1.35 1.91
CA GLY A 284 -12.37 -0.12 1.80
C GLY A 284 -12.33 0.54 0.42
N VAL A 285 -11.34 0.20 -0.42
CA VAL A 285 -11.14 0.85 -1.72
C VAL A 285 -12.28 0.50 -2.66
N THR A 286 -12.97 1.52 -3.15
CA THR A 286 -14.06 1.41 -4.14
C THR A 286 -13.70 2.03 -5.47
N THR A 287 -12.83 3.05 -5.47
CA THR A 287 -12.51 3.85 -6.66
C THR A 287 -11.00 4.01 -6.82
N LEU A 288 -10.53 3.69 -8.00
CA LEU A 288 -9.18 3.95 -8.49
C LEU A 288 -9.27 4.98 -9.63
N GLY A 289 -8.58 6.11 -9.50
CA GLY A 289 -8.56 7.18 -10.49
C GLY A 289 -7.70 6.85 -11.72
N ASP A 290 -7.78 7.72 -12.72
CA ASP A 290 -7.00 7.58 -13.94
C ASP A 290 -5.50 7.53 -13.61
N ARG A 291 -4.78 6.59 -14.23
CA ARG A 291 -3.34 6.41 -14.06
C ARG A 291 -2.88 6.24 -12.59
N ALA A 292 -3.79 5.87 -11.67
CA ALA A 292 -3.49 5.84 -10.23
C ALA A 292 -2.20 5.08 -9.87
N PHE A 293 -1.86 4.02 -10.61
CA PHE A 293 -0.65 3.20 -10.47
C PHE A 293 0.01 2.95 -11.84
N ALA A 294 -0.05 3.92 -12.75
CA ALA A 294 0.65 3.81 -14.02
C ALA A 294 2.18 3.92 -13.82
N ASP A 295 2.94 3.36 -14.76
CA ASP A 295 4.41 3.43 -14.76
C ASP A 295 5.06 2.95 -13.45
N CYS A 296 4.46 1.94 -12.79
CA CYS A 296 4.99 1.30 -11.61
C CYS A 296 5.76 0.02 -11.93
N GLY A 297 6.37 -0.59 -10.92
CA GLY A 297 7.12 -1.85 -11.02
C GLY A 297 6.34 -3.08 -10.52
N LEU A 298 5.00 -3.02 -10.51
CA LEU A 298 4.15 -4.06 -9.90
C LEU A 298 4.42 -5.44 -10.49
N THR A 299 4.51 -6.46 -9.61
CA THR A 299 4.74 -7.85 -10.02
C THR A 299 3.49 -8.71 -9.94
N ALA A 300 2.52 -8.30 -9.15
CA ALA A 300 1.21 -8.94 -9.01
C ALA A 300 0.15 -7.89 -8.69
N LEU A 301 -1.09 -8.14 -9.08
CA LEU A 301 -2.23 -7.28 -8.78
C LEU A 301 -3.44 -8.12 -8.39
N ALA A 302 -4.01 -7.84 -7.23
CA ALA A 302 -5.30 -8.35 -6.79
C ALA A 302 -6.22 -7.17 -6.43
N LEU A 303 -7.30 -7.02 -7.18
CA LEU A 303 -8.33 -6.01 -6.92
C LEU A 303 -9.31 -6.56 -5.87
N PRO A 304 -9.56 -5.83 -4.76
CA PRO A 304 -10.58 -6.21 -3.79
C PRO A 304 -12.00 -6.24 -4.40
N ASP A 305 -12.88 -7.05 -3.83
CA ASP A 305 -14.28 -7.18 -4.29
C ASP A 305 -15.08 -5.88 -4.22
N ASN A 306 -14.66 -4.94 -3.39
CA ASN A 306 -15.33 -3.64 -3.25
C ASN A 306 -14.95 -2.63 -4.34
N VAL A 307 -13.93 -2.88 -5.14
CA VAL A 307 -13.55 -2.00 -6.26
C VAL A 307 -14.63 -2.08 -7.34
N THR A 308 -15.30 -0.95 -7.56
CA THR A 308 -16.37 -0.81 -8.57
C THR A 308 -15.97 0.11 -9.72
N THR A 309 -15.01 1.01 -9.47
CA THR A 309 -14.56 2.00 -10.44
C THR A 309 -13.06 1.90 -10.66
N LEU A 310 -12.70 1.72 -11.91
CA LEU A 310 -11.32 1.69 -12.39
C LEU A 310 -11.15 2.85 -13.39
N GLY A 311 -10.21 3.75 -13.17
CA GLY A 311 -9.92 4.87 -14.05
C GLY A 311 -9.15 4.47 -15.31
N ASP A 312 -9.12 5.35 -16.28
CA ASP A 312 -8.38 5.14 -17.53
C ASP A 312 -6.88 5.01 -17.27
N GLY A 313 -6.26 3.98 -17.81
CA GLY A 313 -4.85 3.70 -17.63
C GLY A 313 -4.42 3.42 -16.19
N ALA A 314 -5.34 3.08 -15.29
CA ALA A 314 -5.07 2.98 -13.84
C ALA A 314 -3.86 2.11 -13.48
N PHE A 315 -3.57 1.07 -14.24
CA PHE A 315 -2.43 0.16 -14.08
C PHE A 315 -1.62 0.02 -15.38
N SER A 316 -1.66 1.02 -16.25
CA SER A 316 -0.91 0.99 -17.51
C SER A 316 0.61 0.97 -17.26
N ASN A 317 1.36 0.36 -18.16
CA ASN A 317 2.82 0.30 -18.14
C ASN A 317 3.40 -0.30 -16.83
N ASN A 318 2.86 -1.47 -16.43
CA ASN A 318 3.40 -2.31 -15.37
C ASN A 318 3.88 -3.66 -15.96
N PRO A 319 4.96 -3.69 -16.71
CA PRO A 319 5.33 -4.83 -17.56
C PRO A 319 5.69 -6.11 -16.78
N ASN A 320 5.82 -6.02 -15.46
CA ASN A 320 6.19 -7.14 -14.60
C ASN A 320 5.00 -7.83 -13.92
N ILE A 321 3.76 -7.35 -14.11
CA ILE A 321 2.58 -8.00 -13.53
C ILE A 321 2.44 -9.40 -14.14
N ALA A 322 2.77 -10.44 -13.35
CA ALA A 322 2.65 -11.84 -13.75
C ALA A 322 1.31 -12.46 -13.34
N THR A 323 0.60 -11.85 -12.38
CA THR A 323 -0.73 -12.30 -11.92
C THR A 323 -1.67 -11.12 -11.78
N LEU A 324 -2.89 -11.28 -12.32
CA LEU A 324 -3.98 -10.30 -12.23
C LEU A 324 -5.24 -11.01 -11.73
N GLN A 325 -5.79 -10.53 -10.62
CA GLN A 325 -7.07 -10.98 -10.08
C GLN A 325 -8.05 -9.81 -10.05
N PHE A 326 -9.22 -10.01 -10.67
CA PHE A 326 -10.31 -9.04 -10.65
C PHE A 326 -11.21 -9.27 -9.44
N GLY A 327 -11.54 -8.20 -8.72
CA GLY A 327 -12.54 -8.23 -7.65
C GLY A 327 -13.95 -8.42 -8.20
N ALA A 328 -14.83 -9.04 -7.41
CA ALA A 328 -16.20 -9.35 -7.84
C ALA A 328 -17.09 -8.10 -8.06
N GLY A 329 -16.73 -6.96 -7.49
CA GLY A 329 -17.48 -5.70 -7.68
C GLY A 329 -17.22 -4.99 -9.00
N LEU A 330 -16.14 -5.34 -9.72
CA LEU A 330 -15.79 -4.68 -10.96
C LEU A 330 -16.68 -5.17 -12.10
N THR A 331 -17.35 -4.23 -12.77
CA THR A 331 -18.23 -4.53 -13.92
C THR A 331 -17.75 -3.94 -15.25
N ALA A 332 -16.80 -3.01 -15.22
CA ALA A 332 -16.24 -2.39 -16.41
C ALA A 332 -14.71 -2.28 -16.28
N ILE A 333 -14.02 -2.60 -17.35
CA ILE A 333 -12.59 -2.32 -17.51
C ILE A 333 -12.47 -1.07 -18.37
N SER A 334 -11.86 0.00 -17.82
CA SER A 334 -11.76 1.30 -18.48
C SER A 334 -10.71 1.32 -19.59
N ASP A 335 -10.67 2.40 -20.34
CA ASP A 335 -9.74 2.57 -21.46
C ASP A 335 -8.28 2.50 -20.97
N ASN A 336 -7.45 1.76 -21.67
CA ASN A 336 -6.03 1.56 -21.38
C ASN A 336 -5.69 1.04 -19.96
N ALA A 337 -6.69 0.58 -19.19
CA ALA A 337 -6.53 0.29 -17.76
C ALA A 337 -5.33 -0.60 -17.42
N PHE A 338 -5.01 -1.55 -18.29
CA PHE A 338 -3.89 -2.49 -18.18
C PHE A 338 -2.98 -2.49 -19.41
N ALA A 339 -3.00 -1.42 -20.21
CA ALA A 339 -2.16 -1.34 -21.41
C ALA A 339 -0.66 -1.55 -21.06
N THR A 340 0.06 -2.23 -21.94
CA THR A 340 1.53 -2.45 -21.81
C THR A 340 1.95 -3.20 -20.53
N ASN A 341 1.16 -4.24 -20.15
CA ASN A 341 1.49 -5.15 -19.05
C ASN A 341 1.82 -6.53 -19.64
N ASP A 342 3.08 -6.80 -19.92
CA ASP A 342 3.53 -7.82 -20.86
C ASP A 342 3.95 -9.17 -20.22
N ALA A 343 3.74 -9.38 -18.91
CA ALA A 343 4.20 -10.63 -18.27
C ALA A 343 3.15 -11.74 -18.21
N ILE A 344 1.87 -11.43 -18.47
CA ILE A 344 0.76 -12.41 -18.37
C ILE A 344 0.63 -13.19 -19.68
N GLU A 345 0.65 -14.53 -19.57
CA GLU A 345 0.47 -15.47 -20.69
C GLU A 345 -0.99 -15.91 -20.85
N ASN A 346 -1.76 -15.98 -19.77
CA ASN A 346 -3.16 -16.39 -19.76
C ASN A 346 -4.00 -15.34 -19.03
N LEU A 347 -5.04 -14.84 -19.69
CA LEU A 347 -5.98 -13.88 -19.14
C LEU A 347 -7.38 -14.46 -19.09
N THR A 348 -8.03 -14.36 -17.93
CA THR A 348 -9.44 -14.67 -17.78
C THR A 348 -10.21 -13.40 -17.45
N ILE A 349 -11.15 -13.02 -18.31
CA ILE A 349 -12.14 -11.97 -18.05
C ILE A 349 -13.30 -12.62 -17.30
N PRO A 350 -13.53 -12.26 -16.02
CA PRO A 350 -14.56 -12.91 -15.21
C PRO A 350 -15.97 -12.52 -15.64
N LYS A 351 -16.92 -13.38 -15.32
CA LYS A 351 -18.36 -13.20 -15.62
C LYS A 351 -19.01 -11.94 -15.01
N THR A 352 -18.33 -11.21 -14.14
CA THR A 352 -18.81 -9.92 -13.59
C THR A 352 -18.62 -8.77 -14.57
N ILE A 353 -17.69 -8.88 -15.52
CA ILE A 353 -17.36 -7.81 -16.47
C ILE A 353 -18.44 -7.71 -17.56
N VAL A 354 -18.95 -6.50 -17.74
CA VAL A 354 -19.97 -6.15 -18.74
C VAL A 354 -19.34 -5.46 -19.95
N THR A 355 -18.30 -4.65 -19.74
CA THR A 355 -17.62 -3.91 -20.81
C THR A 355 -16.11 -3.92 -20.66
N ILE A 356 -15.42 -4.00 -21.79
CA ILE A 356 -13.96 -3.83 -21.91
C ILE A 356 -13.71 -2.56 -22.74
N GLY A 357 -12.99 -1.59 -22.16
CA GLY A 357 -12.66 -0.30 -22.78
C GLY A 357 -11.62 -0.40 -23.88
N ALA A 358 -11.41 0.70 -24.58
CA ALA A 358 -10.44 0.80 -25.66
C ALA A 358 -9.00 0.62 -25.14
N GLY A 359 -8.16 -0.12 -25.86
CA GLY A 359 -6.74 -0.32 -25.53
C GLY A 359 -6.47 -0.99 -24.17
N SER A 360 -7.49 -1.51 -23.49
CA SER A 360 -7.38 -1.96 -22.09
C SER A 360 -6.26 -2.97 -21.83
N PHE A 361 -5.99 -3.84 -22.79
CA PHE A 361 -4.97 -4.90 -22.78
C PHE A 361 -4.05 -4.82 -24.01
N SER A 362 -3.87 -3.60 -24.55
CA SER A 362 -2.97 -3.39 -25.68
C SER A 362 -1.52 -3.71 -25.29
N ASP A 363 -0.75 -4.18 -26.26
CA ASP A 363 0.68 -4.51 -26.15
C ASP A 363 1.01 -5.63 -25.14
N TRP A 364 0.08 -6.58 -24.94
CA TRP A 364 0.32 -7.79 -24.16
C TRP A 364 0.96 -8.88 -25.02
N SER A 365 2.21 -8.68 -25.42
CA SER A 365 2.89 -9.51 -26.44
C SER A 365 3.07 -10.96 -26.03
N LYS A 366 3.07 -11.30 -24.72
CA LYS A 366 3.18 -12.66 -24.18
C LYS A 366 1.85 -13.37 -23.98
N LEU A 367 0.73 -12.68 -24.14
CA LEU A 367 -0.59 -13.28 -23.98
C LEU A 367 -0.79 -14.38 -25.05
N THR A 368 -0.95 -15.61 -24.61
CA THR A 368 -1.17 -16.78 -25.50
C THR A 368 -2.62 -17.25 -25.48
N LYS A 369 -3.31 -17.06 -24.36
CA LYS A 369 -4.69 -17.52 -24.15
C LYS A 369 -5.54 -16.42 -23.49
N LEU A 370 -6.73 -16.18 -24.06
CA LEU A 370 -7.77 -15.32 -23.50
C LEU A 370 -9.03 -16.14 -23.24
N THR A 371 -9.59 -16.05 -22.04
CA THR A 371 -10.90 -16.63 -21.70
C THR A 371 -11.87 -15.52 -21.32
N ILE A 372 -13.02 -15.47 -21.94
CA ILE A 372 -14.14 -14.56 -21.62
C ILE A 372 -15.25 -15.40 -20.99
N SER A 373 -15.41 -15.30 -19.68
CA SER A 373 -16.30 -16.19 -18.92
C SER A 373 -17.74 -15.63 -18.82
N GLY A 374 -18.70 -16.54 -18.83
CA GLY A 374 -20.12 -16.25 -18.60
C GLY A 374 -20.79 -15.52 -19.77
N ASN A 375 -21.95 -14.90 -19.50
CA ASN A 375 -22.81 -14.29 -20.52
C ASN A 375 -23.03 -12.78 -20.35
N THR A 376 -22.23 -12.11 -19.52
CA THR A 376 -22.46 -10.70 -19.13
C THR A 376 -21.76 -9.69 -20.01
N LEU A 377 -20.65 -10.09 -20.67
CA LEU A 377 -19.89 -9.18 -21.53
C LEU A 377 -20.72 -8.76 -22.73
N THR A 378 -20.88 -7.46 -22.92
CA THR A 378 -21.67 -6.84 -24.02
C THR A 378 -20.82 -6.16 -25.07
N SER A 379 -19.61 -5.68 -24.72
CA SER A 379 -18.76 -4.99 -25.69
C SER A 379 -17.26 -5.09 -25.36
N ILE A 380 -16.46 -5.09 -26.42
CA ILE A 380 -14.99 -4.97 -26.41
C ILE A 380 -14.60 -3.75 -27.24
N GLY A 381 -13.88 -2.82 -26.64
CA GLY A 381 -13.48 -1.55 -27.23
C GLY A 381 -12.46 -1.68 -28.37
N SER A 382 -12.25 -0.57 -29.07
CA SER A 382 -11.21 -0.42 -30.10
C SER A 382 -9.84 -0.76 -29.51
N LYS A 383 -9.04 -1.54 -30.24
CA LYS A 383 -7.66 -1.88 -29.85
C LYS A 383 -7.51 -2.58 -28.48
N ALA A 384 -8.58 -3.13 -27.94
CA ALA A 384 -8.58 -3.69 -26.58
C ALA A 384 -7.50 -4.77 -26.38
N PHE A 385 -7.20 -5.55 -27.42
CA PHE A 385 -6.14 -6.57 -27.45
C PHE A 385 -5.14 -6.33 -28.60
N GLU A 386 -4.91 -5.03 -28.93
CA GLU A 386 -3.95 -4.66 -29.97
C GLU A 386 -2.56 -5.20 -29.63
N ASN A 387 -1.86 -5.76 -30.63
CA ASN A 387 -0.49 -6.29 -30.51
C ASN A 387 -0.31 -7.44 -29.51
N ALA A 388 -1.35 -8.19 -29.16
CA ALA A 388 -1.23 -9.46 -28.43
C ALA A 388 -0.63 -10.55 -29.36
N ALA A 389 0.63 -10.37 -29.74
CA ALA A 389 1.26 -11.05 -30.88
C ALA A 389 1.32 -12.58 -30.76
N LEU A 390 1.32 -13.15 -29.55
CA LEU A 390 1.33 -14.59 -29.29
C LEU A 390 -0.06 -15.16 -28.98
N LEU A 391 -1.13 -14.37 -29.01
CA LEU A 391 -2.49 -14.84 -28.70
C LEU A 391 -2.92 -15.88 -29.74
N ALA A 392 -2.95 -17.13 -29.31
CA ALA A 392 -3.29 -18.28 -30.15
C ALA A 392 -4.76 -18.70 -29.95
N ASP A 393 -5.21 -18.74 -28.69
CA ASP A 393 -6.51 -19.27 -28.33
C ASP A 393 -7.36 -18.24 -27.60
N VAL A 394 -8.57 -18.01 -28.10
CA VAL A 394 -9.58 -17.18 -27.44
C VAL A 394 -10.82 -18.04 -27.18
N TYR A 395 -11.18 -18.18 -25.92
CA TYR A 395 -12.39 -18.89 -25.48
C TYR A 395 -13.44 -17.86 -25.07
N ALA A 396 -14.55 -17.81 -25.81
CA ALA A 396 -15.64 -16.89 -25.57
C ALA A 396 -16.93 -17.66 -25.24
N GLU A 397 -17.31 -17.64 -23.98
CA GLU A 397 -18.50 -18.32 -23.45
C GLU A 397 -19.84 -17.61 -23.73
N PRO A 398 -19.91 -16.25 -23.89
CA PRO A 398 -21.18 -15.59 -24.14
C PRO A 398 -21.94 -16.22 -25.28
N THR A 399 -23.21 -16.58 -25.04
CA THR A 399 -24.12 -17.14 -26.07
C THR A 399 -24.54 -16.11 -27.09
N THR A 400 -24.56 -14.83 -26.71
CA THR A 400 -24.70 -13.67 -27.62
C THR A 400 -23.33 -13.03 -27.76
N ALA A 401 -22.81 -12.93 -28.97
CA ALA A 401 -21.51 -12.34 -29.23
C ALA A 401 -21.46 -10.87 -28.73
N PRO A 402 -20.48 -10.50 -27.89
CA PRO A 402 -20.26 -9.09 -27.54
C PRO A 402 -20.00 -8.24 -28.77
N ALA A 403 -20.40 -6.99 -28.75
CA ALA A 403 -20.05 -6.04 -29.80
C ALA A 403 -18.52 -5.79 -29.80
N VAL A 404 -17.88 -5.87 -30.97
CA VAL A 404 -16.45 -5.61 -31.17
C VAL A 404 -16.23 -4.54 -32.23
N GLN A 405 -15.13 -3.81 -32.13
CA GLN A 405 -14.66 -2.93 -33.20
C GLN A 405 -13.74 -3.71 -34.14
N ALA A 406 -13.59 -3.24 -35.37
CA ALA A 406 -12.80 -3.93 -36.40
C ALA A 406 -11.31 -4.10 -35.99
N ASP A 407 -10.82 -3.24 -35.12
CA ASP A 407 -9.43 -3.21 -34.64
C ASP A 407 -9.25 -3.75 -33.21
N SER A 408 -10.31 -4.28 -32.55
CA SER A 408 -10.23 -4.78 -31.18
C SER A 408 -9.10 -5.79 -30.95
N PHE A 409 -8.74 -6.59 -31.97
CA PHE A 409 -7.67 -7.59 -31.97
C PHE A 409 -6.59 -7.27 -33.01
N SER A 410 -6.39 -6.00 -33.38
CA SER A 410 -5.39 -5.58 -34.38
C SER A 410 -4.00 -6.05 -33.98
N GLY A 411 -3.27 -6.74 -34.85
CA GLY A 411 -1.93 -7.28 -34.57
C GLY A 411 -1.89 -8.50 -33.66
N ALA A 412 -3.04 -8.97 -33.16
CA ALA A 412 -3.09 -10.18 -32.34
C ALA A 412 -2.73 -11.44 -33.15
N GLY A 413 -2.00 -12.37 -32.50
CA GLY A 413 -1.59 -13.66 -33.09
C GLY A 413 -0.63 -13.54 -34.27
N THR A 414 -0.01 -12.39 -34.52
CA THR A 414 0.91 -12.22 -35.67
C THR A 414 2.19 -13.03 -35.56
N SER A 415 2.61 -13.41 -34.36
CA SER A 415 3.80 -14.23 -34.07
C SER A 415 3.48 -15.69 -33.78
N VAL A 416 2.21 -16.10 -33.83
CA VAL A 416 1.81 -17.49 -33.57
C VAL A 416 2.30 -18.41 -34.71
N GLN A 417 3.02 -19.48 -34.35
CA GLN A 417 3.47 -20.52 -35.27
C GLN A 417 2.42 -21.64 -35.29
N GLY A 418 1.46 -21.58 -36.22
CA GLY A 418 0.40 -22.57 -36.33
C GLY A 418 -1.00 -22.00 -36.44
N SER A 419 -2.01 -22.78 -36.08
CA SER A 419 -3.41 -22.32 -36.09
C SER A 419 -3.70 -21.37 -34.96
N LYS A 420 -4.57 -20.42 -35.21
CA LYS A 420 -5.14 -19.50 -34.25
C LYS A 420 -6.64 -19.71 -34.19
N THR A 421 -7.20 -19.86 -33.03
CA THR A 421 -8.60 -20.28 -32.90
C THR A 421 -9.39 -19.42 -31.93
N PHE A 422 -10.55 -18.96 -32.36
CA PHE A 422 -11.62 -18.47 -31.50
C PHE A 422 -12.59 -19.63 -31.23
N HIS A 423 -12.59 -20.11 -30.00
CA HIS A 423 -13.54 -21.09 -29.49
C HIS A 423 -14.74 -20.36 -28.92
N VAL A 424 -15.89 -20.43 -29.57
CA VAL A 424 -17.06 -19.61 -29.28
C VAL A 424 -18.28 -20.48 -28.95
N ALA A 425 -19.23 -19.93 -28.19
CA ALA A 425 -20.44 -20.67 -27.84
C ALA A 425 -21.26 -21.09 -29.09
N SER A 426 -21.28 -20.26 -30.13
CA SER A 426 -21.91 -20.55 -31.42
C SER A 426 -21.21 -19.77 -32.54
N VAL A 427 -20.72 -20.45 -33.55
CA VAL A 427 -20.06 -19.81 -34.72
C VAL A 427 -21.01 -18.86 -35.45
N GLU A 428 -22.29 -19.21 -35.55
CA GLU A 428 -23.30 -18.36 -36.16
C GLU A 428 -23.50 -17.04 -35.39
N ALA A 429 -23.61 -17.10 -34.06
CA ALA A 429 -23.77 -15.96 -33.20
C ALA A 429 -22.55 -15.00 -33.27
N TYR A 430 -21.35 -15.52 -33.50
CA TYR A 430 -20.09 -14.78 -33.61
C TYR A 430 -19.72 -14.37 -35.05
N SER A 431 -20.62 -14.52 -36.01
CA SER A 431 -20.37 -14.15 -37.41
C SER A 431 -19.94 -12.67 -37.58
N SER A 432 -20.38 -11.77 -36.68
CA SER A 432 -19.97 -10.35 -36.66
C SER A 432 -18.50 -10.11 -36.31
N TRP A 433 -17.82 -11.10 -35.71
CA TRP A 433 -16.41 -11.00 -35.29
C TRP A 433 -15.42 -11.28 -36.43
N THR A 434 -15.86 -11.70 -37.60
CA THR A 434 -15.00 -12.13 -38.72
C THR A 434 -13.96 -11.07 -39.13
N THR A 435 -14.29 -9.77 -39.04
CA THR A 435 -13.35 -8.67 -39.35
C THR A 435 -12.34 -8.48 -38.21
N ALA A 436 -12.81 -8.43 -36.95
CA ALA A 436 -11.96 -8.23 -35.77
C ALA A 436 -11.07 -9.44 -35.52
N ALA A 437 -11.55 -10.65 -35.81
CA ALA A 437 -10.84 -11.92 -35.67
C ALA A 437 -10.08 -12.35 -36.94
N SER A 438 -9.68 -11.41 -37.78
CA SER A 438 -9.00 -11.71 -39.04
C SER A 438 -7.78 -12.59 -38.85
N GLY A 439 -7.72 -13.69 -39.59
CA GLY A 439 -6.64 -14.68 -39.52
C GLY A 439 -6.81 -15.75 -38.43
N TYR A 440 -7.91 -15.75 -37.68
CA TYR A 440 -8.29 -16.85 -36.78
C TYR A 440 -9.34 -17.76 -37.42
N THR A 441 -9.31 -19.02 -37.02
CA THR A 441 -10.39 -19.97 -37.29
C THR A 441 -11.42 -19.84 -36.18
N MET A 442 -12.72 -19.88 -36.51
CA MET A 442 -13.80 -19.94 -35.51
C MET A 442 -14.31 -21.36 -35.37
N GLU A 443 -14.35 -21.86 -34.14
CA GLU A 443 -14.85 -23.18 -33.79
C GLU A 443 -15.84 -23.10 -32.65
N ALA A 444 -16.81 -23.98 -32.60
CA ALA A 444 -17.70 -24.10 -31.46
C ALA A 444 -16.92 -24.65 -30.26
N LEU A 445 -17.25 -24.15 -29.04
CA LEU A 445 -16.73 -24.74 -27.80
C LEU A 445 -17.02 -26.23 -27.78
N GLY A 446 -15.98 -27.06 -27.58
CA GLY A 446 -16.11 -28.49 -27.55
C GLY A 446 -16.92 -28.99 -26.35
N PRO A 447 -17.43 -30.23 -26.41
CA PRO A 447 -18.22 -30.82 -25.33
C PRO A 447 -17.44 -30.99 -24.00
N ASP A 448 -16.10 -31.00 -24.07
CA ASP A 448 -15.22 -31.13 -22.90
C ASP A 448 -14.76 -29.76 -22.34
N TYR A 449 -15.22 -28.66 -22.94
CA TYR A 449 -14.91 -27.34 -22.44
C TYR A 449 -15.68 -27.05 -21.16
N LEU A 450 -14.97 -26.65 -20.12
CA LEU A 450 -15.54 -26.25 -18.85
C LEU A 450 -15.34 -24.75 -18.66
N SER A 451 -16.44 -24.03 -18.42
CA SER A 451 -16.39 -22.63 -18.02
C SER A 451 -15.83 -22.48 -16.60
N GLU A 452 -15.59 -21.23 -16.19
CA GLU A 452 -15.17 -20.94 -14.81
C GLU A 452 -16.19 -21.47 -13.80
N GLY A 453 -15.76 -22.29 -12.84
CA GLY A 453 -16.65 -22.86 -11.84
C GLY A 453 -16.08 -24.03 -11.07
N VAL A 454 -16.92 -24.61 -10.22
CA VAL A 454 -16.62 -25.87 -9.51
C VAL A 454 -17.43 -27.00 -10.15
N TYR A 455 -16.76 -28.10 -10.46
CA TYR A 455 -17.31 -29.24 -11.18
C TYR A 455 -17.11 -30.53 -10.42
N TYR A 456 -18.02 -31.48 -10.69
CA TYR A 456 -18.10 -32.75 -9.99
C TYR A 456 -18.26 -33.90 -11.01
N ARG A 457 -17.73 -35.09 -10.69
CA ARG A 457 -18.01 -36.32 -11.41
C ARG A 457 -17.94 -37.54 -10.49
N ALA A 458 -18.71 -38.56 -10.80
CA ALA A 458 -18.82 -39.76 -9.96
C ALA A 458 -17.71 -40.81 -10.25
N THR A 459 -17.10 -40.78 -11.44
CA THR A 459 -15.97 -41.64 -11.80
C THR A 459 -14.93 -40.86 -12.60
N ALA A 460 -13.71 -41.36 -12.69
CA ALA A 460 -12.64 -40.70 -13.45
C ALA A 460 -12.95 -40.56 -14.96
N SER A 461 -13.86 -41.37 -15.49
CA SER A 461 -14.27 -41.37 -16.91
C SER A 461 -15.55 -40.59 -17.21
N ASP A 462 -16.30 -40.15 -16.18
CA ASP A 462 -17.52 -39.38 -16.40
C ASP A 462 -17.21 -37.95 -16.87
N THR A 463 -18.15 -37.34 -17.58
CA THR A 463 -18.11 -35.93 -17.89
C THR A 463 -18.29 -35.08 -16.61
N TRP A 464 -17.64 -33.92 -16.57
CA TRP A 464 -17.77 -33.01 -15.46
C TRP A 464 -19.15 -32.31 -15.46
N SER A 465 -19.77 -32.18 -14.30
CA SER A 465 -21.07 -31.51 -14.08
C SER A 465 -20.92 -30.42 -13.05
N SER A 466 -21.66 -29.34 -13.19
CA SER A 466 -21.82 -28.30 -12.15
C SER A 466 -22.65 -28.77 -10.95
N GLU A 467 -23.36 -29.90 -11.07
CA GLU A 467 -24.17 -30.50 -10.02
C GLU A 467 -23.45 -31.70 -9.39
N ILE A 468 -23.58 -31.85 -8.07
CA ILE A 468 -23.04 -33.01 -7.36
C ILE A 468 -23.87 -34.23 -7.74
N PRO A 469 -23.24 -35.34 -8.24
CA PRO A 469 -23.95 -36.57 -8.54
C PRO A 469 -24.70 -37.12 -7.29
N SER A 470 -25.84 -37.68 -7.50
CA SER A 470 -26.66 -38.26 -6.40
C SER A 470 -26.09 -39.57 -5.84
N THR A 471 -25.21 -40.26 -6.58
CA THR A 471 -24.56 -41.51 -6.17
C THR A 471 -23.11 -41.53 -6.68
N PHE A 472 -22.18 -41.93 -5.84
CA PHE A 472 -20.77 -42.11 -6.18
C PHE A 472 -20.07 -42.96 -5.11
N ALA A 473 -19.02 -43.67 -5.50
CA ALA A 473 -18.07 -44.30 -4.59
C ALA A 473 -16.83 -43.41 -4.37
N THR A 474 -16.44 -42.66 -5.42
CA THR A 474 -15.49 -41.54 -5.31
C THR A 474 -16.10 -40.34 -6.00
N LEU A 475 -16.15 -39.23 -5.30
CA LEU A 475 -16.50 -37.94 -5.88
C LEU A 475 -15.21 -37.19 -6.25
N TYR A 476 -15.01 -36.93 -7.52
CA TYR A 476 -13.94 -36.06 -8.01
C TYR A 476 -14.48 -34.62 -8.08
N VAL A 477 -13.70 -33.68 -7.57
CA VAL A 477 -14.05 -32.25 -7.57
C VAL A 477 -12.93 -31.46 -8.24
N LYS A 478 -13.30 -30.48 -9.04
CA LYS A 478 -12.35 -29.64 -9.79
C LYS A 478 -12.78 -28.18 -9.78
N THR A 479 -11.85 -27.27 -9.60
CA THR A 479 -12.03 -25.85 -9.89
C THR A 479 -11.45 -25.52 -11.27
N VAL A 480 -12.17 -24.73 -12.05
CA VAL A 480 -11.77 -24.28 -13.39
C VAL A 480 -11.83 -22.76 -13.44
N GLY A 481 -10.76 -22.13 -13.91
CA GLY A 481 -10.58 -20.66 -13.98
C GLY A 481 -9.55 -20.15 -12.98
N ASP A 482 -8.78 -19.14 -13.39
CA ASP A 482 -7.61 -18.65 -12.65
C ASP A 482 -7.97 -18.05 -11.28
N ASN A 483 -9.21 -17.59 -11.12
CA ASN A 483 -9.72 -16.98 -9.87
C ASN A 483 -10.77 -17.84 -9.16
N THR A 484 -11.02 -19.05 -9.67
CA THR A 484 -12.04 -19.90 -9.09
C THR A 484 -11.49 -20.65 -7.89
N VAL A 485 -12.04 -20.35 -6.73
CA VAL A 485 -11.79 -21.11 -5.49
C VAL A 485 -13.05 -21.79 -5.03
N MET A 486 -12.93 -22.98 -4.47
CA MET A 486 -14.04 -23.64 -3.80
C MET A 486 -14.27 -23.02 -2.41
N THR A 487 -15.46 -22.56 -2.14
CA THR A 487 -15.82 -21.92 -0.86
C THR A 487 -16.13 -22.96 0.22
N THR A 488 -16.07 -22.52 1.49
CA THR A 488 -16.50 -23.35 2.65
C THR A 488 -17.95 -23.79 2.52
N ALA A 489 -18.83 -22.98 1.93
CA ALA A 489 -20.23 -23.35 1.70
C ALA A 489 -20.35 -24.49 0.67
N GLN A 490 -19.59 -24.44 -0.42
CA GLN A 490 -19.55 -25.52 -1.41
C GLN A 490 -18.91 -26.80 -0.83
N MET A 491 -17.87 -26.67 -0.01
CA MET A 491 -17.27 -27.78 0.72
C MET A 491 -18.30 -28.45 1.65
N LYS A 492 -19.13 -27.64 2.33
CA LYS A 492 -20.22 -28.17 3.14
C LYS A 492 -21.26 -28.91 2.29
N SER A 493 -21.62 -28.40 1.12
CA SER A 493 -22.56 -29.07 0.20
C SER A 493 -22.02 -30.45 -0.22
N VAL A 494 -20.72 -30.57 -0.47
CA VAL A 494 -20.08 -31.86 -0.75
C VAL A 494 -20.17 -32.79 0.48
N ALA A 495 -19.89 -32.28 1.67
CA ALA A 495 -19.99 -33.08 2.89
C ALA A 495 -21.43 -33.58 3.14
N ASP A 496 -22.44 -32.71 2.92
CA ASP A 496 -23.86 -33.08 3.04
C ASP A 496 -24.25 -34.13 2.00
N ALA A 497 -23.76 -34.04 0.77
CA ALA A 497 -23.99 -35.06 -0.28
C ALA A 497 -23.37 -36.40 0.09
N VAL A 498 -22.14 -36.44 0.62
CA VAL A 498 -21.51 -37.68 1.11
C VAL A 498 -22.31 -38.29 2.26
N LEU A 499 -22.80 -37.47 3.19
CA LEU A 499 -23.59 -37.95 4.32
C LEU A 499 -24.93 -38.57 3.87
N ALA A 500 -25.51 -38.09 2.79
CA ALA A 500 -26.75 -38.58 2.22
C ALA A 500 -26.66 -39.92 1.49
N LEU A 501 -25.43 -40.41 1.19
CA LEU A 501 -25.22 -41.67 0.48
C LEU A 501 -25.65 -42.90 1.28
N ALA A 502 -26.04 -43.94 0.59
CA ALA A 502 -26.34 -45.25 1.18
C ALA A 502 -25.09 -46.07 1.55
N ALA A 503 -23.94 -45.72 1.02
CA ALA A 503 -22.64 -46.40 1.23
C ALA A 503 -21.51 -45.37 1.42
N PRO A 504 -20.43 -45.72 2.14
CA PRO A 504 -19.27 -44.84 2.29
C PRO A 504 -18.60 -44.48 0.97
N ALA A 505 -18.14 -43.23 0.86
CA ALA A 505 -17.48 -42.69 -0.33
C ALA A 505 -16.21 -41.90 0.00
N THR A 506 -15.30 -41.84 -0.97
CA THR A 506 -14.10 -41.02 -0.96
C THR A 506 -14.38 -39.68 -1.68
N VAL A 507 -13.74 -38.60 -1.26
CA VAL A 507 -13.78 -37.34 -1.99
C VAL A 507 -12.35 -36.97 -2.40
N ASP A 508 -12.19 -36.67 -3.69
CA ASP A 508 -10.92 -36.26 -4.28
C ASP A 508 -10.98 -34.79 -4.67
N PHE A 509 -10.23 -33.96 -3.92
CA PHE A 509 -10.07 -32.55 -4.16
C PHE A 509 -8.71 -32.20 -4.78
N SER A 510 -7.98 -33.16 -5.35
CA SER A 510 -6.63 -32.95 -5.93
C SER A 510 -6.60 -31.91 -7.05
N GLU A 511 -7.73 -31.64 -7.71
CA GLU A 511 -7.88 -30.62 -8.76
C GLU A 511 -8.60 -29.35 -8.24
N VAL A 512 -8.63 -29.13 -6.94
CA VAL A 512 -9.32 -28.00 -6.31
C VAL A 512 -8.34 -26.99 -5.74
N VAL A 513 -8.60 -25.69 -5.98
CA VAL A 513 -8.07 -24.58 -5.18
C VAL A 513 -9.15 -24.19 -4.18
N TYR A 514 -8.82 -24.22 -2.89
CA TYR A 514 -9.75 -23.87 -1.81
C TYR A 514 -9.51 -22.43 -1.33
N GLU A 515 -10.54 -21.73 -0.87
CA GLU A 515 -10.48 -20.34 -0.41
C GLU A 515 -9.55 -20.08 0.80
N SER A 516 -9.09 -21.16 1.45
CA SER A 516 -8.24 -21.12 2.64
C SER A 516 -7.13 -22.17 2.56
N THR A 517 -6.01 -21.92 3.20
CA THR A 517 -4.95 -22.93 3.41
C THR A 517 -5.28 -23.91 4.54
N THR A 518 -6.37 -23.66 5.30
CA THR A 518 -6.85 -24.55 6.37
C THR A 518 -8.11 -25.25 5.95
N PHE A 519 -8.07 -26.58 5.85
CA PHE A 519 -9.21 -27.41 5.53
C PHE A 519 -10.25 -27.36 6.65
N PRO A 520 -11.54 -27.11 6.35
CA PRO A 520 -12.58 -26.86 7.36
C PRO A 520 -13.04 -28.15 8.07
N ASN A 521 -13.85 -28.01 9.11
CA ASN A 521 -14.46 -29.14 9.81
C ASN A 521 -15.84 -29.56 9.23
N SER A 522 -16.08 -29.27 7.95
CA SER A 522 -17.35 -29.57 7.26
C SER A 522 -17.69 -31.06 7.26
N PHE A 523 -16.69 -31.95 7.32
CA PHE A 523 -16.88 -33.39 7.34
C PHE A 523 -16.99 -34.00 8.75
N LYS A 524 -16.96 -33.19 9.80
CA LYS A 524 -17.17 -33.68 11.17
C LYS A 524 -18.48 -34.44 11.30
N SER A 525 -18.43 -35.60 11.91
CA SER A 525 -19.57 -36.53 12.10
C SER A 525 -20.15 -37.12 10.81
N ASN A 526 -19.43 -37.10 9.71
CA ASN A 526 -19.87 -37.69 8.45
C ASN A 526 -19.53 -39.20 8.43
N ALA A 527 -20.50 -40.02 8.78
CA ALA A 527 -20.35 -41.47 8.90
C ALA A 527 -20.07 -42.15 7.55
N ASN A 528 -20.40 -41.51 6.43
CA ASN A 528 -20.20 -42.02 5.07
C ASN A 528 -18.91 -41.54 4.40
N LEU A 529 -18.09 -40.71 5.07
CA LEU A 529 -16.78 -40.36 4.55
C LEU A 529 -15.79 -41.52 4.74
N ALA A 530 -15.38 -42.15 3.64
CA ALA A 530 -14.43 -43.26 3.64
C ALA A 530 -12.97 -42.81 3.45
N GLY A 531 -12.74 -41.72 2.72
CA GLY A 531 -11.42 -41.16 2.44
C GLY A 531 -11.50 -39.76 1.86
N ILE A 532 -10.34 -39.05 1.87
CA ILE A 532 -10.22 -37.73 1.32
C ILE A 532 -8.83 -37.53 0.69
N VAL A 533 -8.79 -36.82 -0.45
CA VAL A 533 -7.60 -36.22 -1.02
C VAL A 533 -7.74 -34.71 -0.92
N PHE A 534 -6.74 -34.04 -0.34
CA PHE A 534 -6.82 -32.61 -0.04
C PHE A 534 -6.69 -31.71 -1.27
N PRO A 535 -7.27 -30.50 -1.23
CA PRO A 535 -7.01 -29.44 -2.20
C PRO A 535 -5.52 -29.08 -2.27
N GLN A 536 -5.07 -28.60 -3.45
CA GLN A 536 -3.65 -28.33 -3.74
C GLN A 536 -3.02 -27.28 -2.81
N ASN A 537 -3.79 -26.30 -2.36
CA ASN A 537 -3.30 -25.20 -1.54
C ASN A 537 -3.52 -25.36 -0.04
N VAL A 538 -4.07 -26.49 0.40
CA VAL A 538 -4.30 -26.77 1.83
C VAL A 538 -3.00 -27.26 2.48
N THR A 539 -2.62 -26.62 3.59
CA THR A 539 -1.44 -26.96 4.39
C THR A 539 -1.77 -27.29 5.85
N ALA A 540 -3.03 -27.08 6.27
CA ALA A 540 -3.49 -27.40 7.61
C ALA A 540 -4.93 -27.90 7.61
N THR A 541 -5.36 -28.54 8.72
CA THR A 541 -6.77 -28.84 8.97
C THR A 541 -7.26 -28.12 10.21
N ALA A 542 -8.55 -27.76 10.21
CA ALA A 542 -9.20 -27.26 11.42
C ALA A 542 -9.24 -28.34 12.52
N SER A 543 -9.43 -27.92 13.77
CA SER A 543 -9.66 -28.84 14.87
C SER A 543 -10.90 -29.70 14.61
N ALA A 544 -10.80 -30.99 14.90
CA ALA A 544 -11.88 -31.97 14.71
C ALA A 544 -12.40 -32.09 13.25
N ALA A 545 -11.58 -31.79 12.26
CA ALA A 545 -11.98 -31.76 10.84
C ALA A 545 -12.69 -33.04 10.37
N PHE A 546 -12.24 -34.19 10.83
CA PHE A 546 -12.77 -35.52 10.49
C PHE A 546 -13.24 -36.30 11.73
N GLN A 547 -13.51 -35.63 12.85
CA GLN A 547 -13.98 -36.27 14.07
C GLN A 547 -15.29 -37.05 13.81
N LYS A 548 -15.35 -38.30 14.26
CA LYS A 548 -16.53 -39.20 14.12
C LYS A 548 -16.88 -39.50 12.65
N THR A 549 -15.92 -39.55 11.73
CA THR A 549 -16.14 -40.00 10.35
C THR A 549 -16.10 -41.52 10.22
N GLY A 550 -16.58 -42.03 9.09
CA GLY A 550 -16.60 -43.47 8.75
C GLY A 550 -15.28 -44.02 8.19
N MET A 551 -14.21 -43.23 8.16
CA MET A 551 -12.91 -43.65 7.62
C MET A 551 -12.40 -44.94 8.27
N THR A 552 -11.91 -45.86 7.47
CA THR A 552 -11.30 -47.12 7.93
C THR A 552 -9.77 -47.07 7.91
N SER A 553 -9.21 -46.20 7.10
CA SER A 553 -7.78 -45.93 7.00
C SER A 553 -7.49 -44.46 6.75
N VAL A 554 -6.31 -43.98 7.10
CA VAL A 554 -5.84 -42.63 6.82
C VAL A 554 -4.36 -42.62 6.52
N THR A 555 -3.94 -41.72 5.61
CA THR A 555 -2.52 -41.35 5.44
C THR A 555 -2.29 -39.99 6.05
N VAL A 556 -1.36 -39.92 7.00
CA VAL A 556 -0.87 -38.67 7.58
C VAL A 556 0.20 -38.12 6.65
N LEU A 557 -0.09 -36.98 6.02
CA LEU A 557 0.77 -36.35 5.02
C LEU A 557 1.75 -35.38 5.68
N LYS A 558 2.99 -35.30 5.17
CA LYS A 558 4.06 -34.45 5.70
C LYS A 558 3.77 -32.96 5.56
N ASP A 559 3.06 -32.57 4.48
CA ASP A 559 2.81 -31.18 4.13
C ASP A 559 1.50 -30.63 4.75
N ILE A 560 0.82 -31.44 5.56
CA ILE A 560 -0.43 -31.07 6.25
C ILE A 560 -0.24 -31.04 7.78
N SER A 561 -0.46 -29.87 8.39
CA SER A 561 -0.54 -29.72 9.83
C SER A 561 -1.94 -30.05 10.33
N TYR A 562 -2.12 -31.16 11.03
CA TYR A 562 -3.43 -31.59 11.50
C TYR A 562 -3.83 -30.90 12.81
N GLY A 563 -5.04 -30.32 12.83
CA GLY A 563 -5.60 -29.73 14.03
C GLY A 563 -5.88 -30.75 15.14
N SER A 564 -6.03 -30.29 16.39
CA SER A 564 -6.36 -31.16 17.53
C SER A 564 -7.62 -31.98 17.27
N ASN A 565 -7.64 -33.25 17.71
CA ASN A 565 -8.81 -34.14 17.57
C ASN A 565 -9.20 -34.43 16.10
N ALA A 566 -8.30 -34.27 15.13
CA ALA A 566 -8.67 -34.34 13.71
C ALA A 566 -9.44 -35.62 13.34
N PHE A 567 -9.05 -36.78 13.85
CA PHE A 567 -9.71 -38.09 13.62
C PHE A 567 -10.24 -38.71 14.93
N ASP A 568 -10.45 -37.90 15.99
CA ASP A 568 -11.01 -38.41 17.24
C ASP A 568 -12.34 -39.11 17.02
N SER A 569 -12.57 -40.20 17.74
CA SER A 569 -13.81 -40.98 17.73
C SER A 569 -14.18 -41.54 16.34
N CYS A 570 -13.25 -41.69 15.40
CA CYS A 570 -13.46 -42.43 14.15
C CYS A 570 -13.49 -43.93 14.47
N ALA A 571 -14.66 -44.43 14.84
CA ALA A 571 -14.84 -45.78 15.37
C ALA A 571 -14.51 -46.91 14.36
N SER A 572 -14.46 -46.62 13.08
CA SER A 572 -14.12 -47.55 12.00
C SER A 572 -12.63 -47.52 11.60
N LEU A 573 -11.87 -46.54 12.12
CA LEU A 573 -10.47 -46.34 11.76
C LEU A 573 -9.56 -47.41 12.41
N VAL A 574 -9.03 -48.32 11.60
CA VAL A 574 -8.20 -49.46 12.04
C VAL A 574 -6.74 -49.38 11.58
N SER A 575 -6.45 -48.64 10.51
CA SER A 575 -5.10 -48.50 9.97
C SER A 575 -4.70 -47.06 9.67
N MET A 576 -3.41 -46.78 9.85
CA MET A 576 -2.82 -45.48 9.55
C MET A 576 -1.49 -45.68 8.83
N THR A 577 -1.25 -44.93 7.78
CA THR A 577 0.05 -44.76 7.12
C THR A 577 0.61 -43.40 7.47
N VAL A 578 1.89 -43.35 7.78
CA VAL A 578 2.59 -42.06 8.06
C VAL A 578 3.60 -41.84 6.94
N GLU A 579 3.44 -40.74 6.22
CA GLU A 579 4.33 -40.36 5.12
C GLU A 579 5.74 -40.04 5.61
N GLU A 580 6.77 -40.29 4.81
CA GLU A 580 8.14 -39.91 5.12
C GLU A 580 8.28 -38.41 5.23
N GLY A 581 8.88 -37.93 6.35
CA GLY A 581 9.03 -36.52 6.64
C GLY A 581 7.99 -35.95 7.60
N VAL A 582 6.98 -36.70 8.03
CA VAL A 582 6.10 -36.30 9.14
C VAL A 582 6.90 -36.28 10.43
N THR A 583 6.95 -35.11 11.08
CA THR A 583 7.73 -34.88 12.32
C THR A 583 6.86 -34.87 13.58
N GLU A 584 5.54 -34.67 13.45
CA GLU A 584 4.62 -34.51 14.59
C GLU A 584 3.24 -35.10 14.26
N ILE A 585 2.62 -35.71 15.25
CA ILE A 585 1.21 -36.12 15.24
C ILE A 585 0.48 -35.24 16.27
N GLY A 586 -0.59 -34.56 15.82
CA GLY A 586 -1.32 -33.59 16.63
C GLY A 586 -1.97 -34.19 17.90
N ASN A 587 -2.25 -33.33 18.88
CA ASN A 587 -2.83 -33.71 20.15
C ASN A 587 -4.21 -34.37 19.98
N TYR A 588 -4.42 -35.50 20.65
CA TYR A 588 -5.67 -36.29 20.64
C TYR A 588 -6.16 -36.67 19.24
N MET A 589 -5.28 -36.63 18.23
CA MET A 589 -5.64 -36.78 16.81
C MET A 589 -6.38 -38.09 16.54
N PHE A 590 -6.00 -39.19 17.19
CA PHE A 590 -6.59 -40.53 17.02
C PHE A 590 -7.27 -41.07 18.28
N GLN A 591 -7.66 -40.18 19.22
CA GLN A 591 -8.35 -40.58 20.44
C GLN A 591 -9.63 -41.35 20.10
N ASN A 592 -9.99 -42.37 20.87
CA ASN A 592 -11.20 -43.19 20.72
C ASN A 592 -11.35 -43.84 19.32
N THR A 593 -10.26 -44.10 18.60
CA THR A 593 -10.27 -44.91 17.35
C THR A 593 -10.03 -46.40 17.67
N LYS A 594 -10.20 -47.27 16.65
CA LYS A 594 -9.84 -48.67 16.74
C LYS A 594 -8.51 -48.98 16.02
N LEU A 595 -7.59 -48.02 16.03
CA LEU A 595 -6.33 -48.13 15.31
C LEU A 595 -5.49 -49.31 15.86
N THR A 596 -5.25 -50.28 15.01
CA THR A 596 -4.45 -51.49 15.32
C THR A 596 -3.21 -51.62 14.44
N GLN A 597 -3.17 -50.92 13.32
CA GLN A 597 -2.07 -50.98 12.37
C GLN A 597 -1.54 -49.55 12.08
N VAL A 598 -0.24 -49.35 12.30
CA VAL A 598 0.49 -48.17 11.93
C VAL A 598 1.64 -48.57 11.00
N THR A 599 1.67 -48.00 9.80
CA THR A 599 2.70 -48.27 8.81
C THR A 599 3.52 -46.99 8.59
N PRO A 600 4.72 -46.85 9.17
CA PRO A 600 5.62 -45.78 8.84
C PRO A 600 6.33 -46.06 7.52
N VAL A 601 6.51 -45.05 6.67
CA VAL A 601 7.23 -45.21 5.39
C VAL A 601 8.75 -45.20 5.58
N SER A 602 9.26 -44.59 6.69
CA SER A 602 10.67 -44.63 7.13
C SER A 602 10.82 -44.36 8.63
N TYR A 603 11.83 -44.98 9.27
CA TYR A 603 12.01 -44.98 10.75
C TYR A 603 12.78 -43.77 11.31
N THR A 604 12.88 -42.64 10.68
CA THR A 604 13.65 -41.50 11.21
C THR A 604 12.75 -40.43 11.79
N HIS A 605 12.71 -40.33 13.14
CA HIS A 605 12.32 -39.19 13.97
C HIS A 605 10.83 -38.85 14.17
N LEU A 606 9.99 -39.81 14.54
CA LEU A 606 8.69 -39.48 15.17
C LEU A 606 8.89 -39.15 16.67
N ARG A 607 8.62 -37.90 17.08
CA ARG A 607 8.39 -37.59 18.49
C ARG A 607 6.92 -37.87 18.82
N ALA A 608 6.69 -38.90 19.59
CA ALA A 608 5.39 -39.11 20.23
C ALA A 608 5.28 -38.19 21.44
N HIS A 609 4.33 -37.26 21.42
CA HIS A 609 3.83 -36.67 22.65
C HIS A 609 2.89 -37.71 23.28
N GLU A 610 3.17 -38.09 24.51
CA GLU A 610 2.36 -39.05 25.26
C GLU A 610 0.91 -38.66 25.29
N THR A 611 0.06 -39.51 24.79
CA THR A 611 -1.40 -39.46 24.92
C THR A 611 -1.84 -39.94 26.30
#